data_bb81c58d82f64900ec701512c3c2404e
#
_entry.id   bb81c58d82f64900ec701512c3c2404e
#
_cell.length_a   1.000
_cell.length_b   1.000
_cell.length_c   1.000
_cell.angle_alpha   90.00
_cell.angle_beta   90.00
_cell.angle_gamma   90.00
#
_symmetry.space_group_name_H-M   'P 1'
#
loop_
_entity.id
_entity.type
_entity.pdbx_description
1 polymer ?
#
loop_
_entity_poly.entity_id
_entity_poly.type
_entity_poly.pdbx_seq_one_letter_code
_entity_poly.pdbx_strand_id
1 'polypeptide(L)'
;MTSRILAARSPHRVFTLGFALVGLATLAQASCLMLVNTSIGLLVVREFSLGPQVVGALIGIQATCALLSRFPVGSWTDRYGSRLFAFGGAALMVLSCVAFILSLSIRAAMPIGGGVPILLILASGLSGVALSTFSTAASTYIAYTVPISRRAEAVGYYGVLQGLAQGLGAGVSIVIVDGLGFGALYAIAGLATVVAALLSLGLREDSRRESATPMGVGFRLHRGVIAPSLAQYSVIVGTGAAFSFIPLLGISRGVTNPGLYFTAVAISSIVARLLTGRIADRRGRFAAIVPGMIVTAVGMYIVSSASTAEAFILAGVAVGIGFATAQPALQALAIDLAGPAERGAAMATFWAFTDFGVITGSFVSGQIAAVSGLGTVFVVSAVMPLVGVAGLLGWRQLSRPAALLLRTPDLTV
;
A
#
# COMPACT_ATOMS: atom_id res chain seq x y z
N MET A 1 -21.97 2.08 50.68
CA MET A 1 -20.52 2.35 50.59
C MET A 1 -19.87 1.18 49.89
N THR A 2 -19.77 1.21 48.58
CA THR A 2 -18.98 0.27 47.77
C THR A 2 -18.37 1.06 46.65
N SER A 3 -17.15 1.54 46.91
CA SER A 3 -16.30 2.22 45.96
C SER A 3 -15.89 1.25 44.85
N ARG A 4 -16.53 1.37 43.68
CA ARG A 4 -16.00 0.81 42.45
C ARG A 4 -14.71 1.54 42.15
N ILE A 5 -13.61 0.94 42.43
CA ILE A 5 -12.28 1.30 41.95
C ILE A 5 -12.33 1.07 40.43
N LEU A 6 -12.73 2.11 39.71
CA LEU A 6 -12.46 2.25 38.28
C LEU A 6 -10.94 2.30 38.14
N ALA A 7 -10.35 1.19 37.76
CA ALA A 7 -8.94 1.13 37.37
C ALA A 7 -8.72 2.22 36.31
N ALA A 8 -8.11 3.31 36.75
CA ALA A 8 -7.68 4.41 35.89
C ALA A 8 -6.74 3.80 34.82
N ARG A 9 -7.27 3.62 33.60
CA ARG A 9 -6.46 3.27 32.43
C ARG A 9 -5.39 4.33 32.32
N SER A 10 -4.12 3.92 32.51
CA SER A 10 -2.97 4.82 32.40
C SER A 10 -2.98 5.47 31.00
N PRO A 11 -3.11 6.83 30.89
CA PRO A 11 -3.31 7.52 29.60
C PRO A 11 -2.06 7.58 28.73
N HIS A 12 -1.00 6.79 29.03
CA HIS A 12 0.32 6.94 28.42
C HIS A 12 0.84 5.73 27.63
N ARG A 13 0.05 4.66 27.46
CA ARG A 13 0.54 3.47 26.76
C ARG A 13 0.02 3.37 25.33
N VAL A 14 0.93 3.31 24.34
CA VAL A 14 0.63 2.97 22.94
C VAL A 14 0.23 1.50 22.83
N PHE A 15 0.98 0.63 23.51
CA PHE A 15 0.74 -0.81 23.51
C PHE A 15 -0.42 -1.18 24.46
N THR A 16 -1.63 -1.11 23.91
CA THR A 16 -2.85 -1.65 24.53
C THR A 16 -3.20 -2.98 23.88
N LEU A 17 -4.03 -3.79 24.54
CA LEU A 17 -4.53 -5.03 23.94
C LEU A 17 -5.20 -4.75 22.59
N GLY A 18 -5.99 -3.67 22.46
CA GLY A 18 -6.62 -3.28 21.21
C GLY A 18 -5.61 -2.93 20.11
N PHE A 19 -4.52 -2.23 20.45
CA PHE A 19 -3.44 -1.95 19.50
C PHE A 19 -2.73 -3.23 19.05
N ALA A 20 -2.46 -4.17 19.96
CA ALA A 20 -1.88 -5.45 19.60
C ALA A 20 -2.80 -6.29 18.71
N LEU A 21 -4.10 -6.33 19.01
CA LEU A 21 -5.09 -7.05 18.21
C LEU A 21 -5.19 -6.48 16.78
N VAL A 22 -5.33 -5.15 16.63
CA VAL A 22 -5.41 -4.52 15.31
C VAL A 22 -4.10 -4.65 14.55
N GLY A 23 -2.96 -4.61 15.24
CA GLY A 23 -1.64 -4.82 14.65
C GLY A 23 -1.46 -6.23 14.08
N LEU A 24 -1.79 -7.26 14.87
CA LEU A 24 -1.73 -8.65 14.43
C LEU A 24 -2.76 -8.95 13.32
N ALA A 25 -3.97 -8.41 13.42
CA ALA A 25 -4.97 -8.51 12.36
C ALA A 25 -4.47 -7.87 11.05
N THR A 26 -3.81 -6.71 11.14
CA THR A 26 -3.19 -6.05 9.99
C THR A 26 -2.06 -6.89 9.39
N LEU A 27 -1.20 -7.47 10.20
CA LEU A 27 -0.14 -8.35 9.74
C LEU A 27 -0.71 -9.53 8.95
N ALA A 28 -1.73 -10.20 9.48
CA ALA A 28 -2.38 -11.33 8.84
C ALA A 28 -3.09 -10.93 7.53
N GLN A 29 -3.89 -9.85 7.56
CA GLN A 29 -4.62 -9.34 6.40
C GLN A 29 -3.68 -8.87 5.27
N ALA A 30 -2.65 -8.10 5.61
CA ALA A 30 -1.70 -7.58 4.64
C ALA A 30 -0.79 -8.68 4.07
N SER A 31 -0.43 -9.70 4.85
CA SER A 31 0.29 -10.88 4.34
C SER A 31 -0.56 -11.66 3.34
N CYS A 32 -1.85 -11.87 3.62
CA CYS A 32 -2.78 -12.48 2.67
C CYS A 32 -2.83 -11.70 1.35
N LEU A 33 -3.01 -10.37 1.42
CA LEU A 33 -3.04 -9.52 0.24
C LEU A 33 -1.76 -9.67 -0.61
N MET A 34 -0.59 -9.75 0.04
CA MET A 34 0.67 -9.89 -0.66
C MET A 34 0.84 -11.30 -1.27
N LEU A 35 0.39 -12.35 -0.58
CA LEU A 35 0.31 -13.69 -1.14
C LEU A 35 -0.51 -13.70 -2.43
N VAL A 36 -1.69 -13.09 -2.40
CA VAL A 36 -2.59 -12.98 -3.55
C VAL A 36 -1.97 -12.15 -4.67
N ASN A 37 -1.49 -10.94 -4.40
CA ASN A 37 -0.96 -10.04 -5.42
C ASN A 37 0.28 -10.61 -6.12
N THR A 38 1.15 -11.30 -5.39
CA THR A 38 2.36 -11.91 -5.94
C THR A 38 2.02 -13.14 -6.80
N SER A 39 0.97 -13.89 -6.43
CA SER A 39 0.56 -15.11 -7.15
C SER A 39 -0.33 -14.82 -8.38
N ILE A 40 -1.05 -13.68 -8.43
CA ILE A 40 -1.98 -13.34 -9.53
C ILE A 40 -1.29 -13.44 -10.90
N GLY A 41 -0.08 -12.92 -11.05
CA GLY A 41 0.66 -12.97 -12.29
C GLY A 41 0.93 -14.41 -12.73
N LEU A 42 1.40 -15.24 -11.80
CA LEU A 42 1.68 -16.66 -12.05
C LEU A 42 0.41 -17.45 -12.32
N LEU A 43 -0.66 -17.18 -11.57
CA LEU A 43 -1.97 -17.82 -11.75
C LEU A 43 -2.49 -17.59 -13.17
N VAL A 44 -2.52 -16.33 -13.63
CA VAL A 44 -3.03 -15.94 -14.95
C VAL A 44 -2.24 -16.62 -16.08
N VAL A 45 -0.92 -16.66 -15.97
CA VAL A 45 -0.06 -17.20 -17.03
C VAL A 45 0.00 -18.72 -16.97
N ARG A 46 0.24 -19.34 -15.79
CA ARG A 46 0.44 -20.79 -15.66
C ARG A 46 -0.86 -21.57 -15.75
N GLU A 47 -1.91 -21.09 -15.06
CA GLU A 47 -3.18 -21.82 -14.95
C GLU A 47 -4.17 -21.47 -16.06
N PHE A 48 -4.23 -20.21 -16.48
CA PHE A 48 -5.22 -19.77 -17.46
C PHE A 48 -4.62 -19.54 -18.85
N SER A 49 -3.29 -19.59 -19.01
CA SER A 49 -2.58 -19.34 -20.29
C SER A 49 -2.96 -17.99 -20.91
N LEU A 50 -3.26 -16.99 -20.06
CA LEU A 50 -3.64 -15.64 -20.47
C LEU A 50 -2.43 -14.70 -20.44
N GLY A 51 -2.49 -13.65 -21.25
CA GLY A 51 -1.38 -12.69 -21.41
C GLY A 51 -1.21 -11.74 -20.23
N PRO A 52 -0.05 -11.05 -20.14
CA PRO A 52 0.28 -10.10 -19.07
C PRO A 52 -0.71 -8.93 -18.94
N GLN A 53 -1.40 -8.55 -20.04
CA GLN A 53 -2.43 -7.50 -20.01
C GLN A 53 -3.58 -7.85 -19.05
N VAL A 54 -3.92 -9.14 -18.92
CA VAL A 54 -4.95 -9.60 -17.98
C VAL A 54 -4.48 -9.43 -16.54
N VAL A 55 -3.20 -9.68 -16.25
CA VAL A 55 -2.61 -9.44 -14.93
C VAL A 55 -2.77 -7.97 -14.54
N GLY A 56 -2.36 -7.05 -15.44
CA GLY A 56 -2.52 -5.61 -15.22
C GLY A 56 -3.98 -5.19 -15.03
N ALA A 57 -4.91 -5.77 -15.80
CA ALA A 57 -6.33 -5.49 -15.68
C ALA A 57 -6.90 -5.94 -14.32
N LEU A 58 -6.57 -7.15 -13.85
CA LEU A 58 -7.04 -7.67 -12.55
C LEU A 58 -6.55 -6.82 -11.37
N ILE A 59 -5.27 -6.42 -11.37
CA ILE A 59 -4.72 -5.52 -10.35
C ILE A 59 -5.35 -4.13 -10.45
N GLY A 60 -5.56 -3.64 -11.68
CA GLY A 60 -6.24 -2.38 -11.93
C GLY A 60 -7.69 -2.38 -11.41
N ILE A 61 -8.44 -3.47 -11.62
CA ILE A 61 -9.78 -3.69 -11.06
C ILE A 61 -9.73 -3.69 -9.54
N GLN A 62 -8.80 -4.44 -8.93
CA GLN A 62 -8.60 -4.47 -7.49
C GLN A 62 -8.38 -3.06 -6.93
N ALA A 63 -7.47 -2.28 -7.51
CA ALA A 63 -7.16 -0.93 -7.07
C ALA A 63 -8.33 0.04 -7.29
N THR A 64 -9.07 -0.10 -8.39
CA THR A 64 -10.26 0.70 -8.67
C THR A 64 -11.36 0.42 -7.64
N CYS A 65 -11.65 -0.84 -7.35
CA CYS A 65 -12.61 -1.22 -6.33
C CYS A 65 -12.19 -0.74 -4.93
N ALA A 66 -10.89 -0.79 -4.61
CA ALA A 66 -10.35 -0.25 -3.37
C ALA A 66 -10.56 1.26 -3.26
N LEU A 67 -10.25 2.01 -4.32
CA LEU A 67 -10.44 3.46 -4.36
C LEU A 67 -11.92 3.84 -4.20
N LEU A 68 -12.81 3.24 -4.99
CA LEU A 68 -14.25 3.54 -4.96
C LEU A 68 -14.90 3.21 -3.62
N SER A 69 -14.51 2.09 -3.00
CA SER A 69 -15.05 1.69 -1.70
C SER A 69 -14.50 2.51 -0.52
N ARG A 70 -13.35 3.15 -0.65
CA ARG A 70 -12.71 3.92 0.43
C ARG A 70 -13.56 5.07 0.94
N PHE A 71 -14.27 5.77 0.03
CA PHE A 71 -15.09 6.92 0.39
C PHE A 71 -16.31 6.55 1.26
N PRO A 72 -17.19 5.62 0.84
CA PRO A 72 -18.33 5.23 1.68
C PRO A 72 -17.88 4.52 2.95
N VAL A 73 -16.87 3.66 2.87
CA VAL A 73 -16.36 2.92 4.03
C VAL A 73 -15.79 3.85 5.10
N GLY A 74 -15.11 4.95 4.74
CA GLY A 74 -14.62 5.93 5.69
C GLY A 74 -15.76 6.51 6.55
N SER A 75 -16.81 7.04 5.91
CA SER A 75 -17.96 7.62 6.59
C SER A 75 -18.78 6.58 7.38
N TRP A 76 -18.90 5.35 6.87
CA TRP A 76 -19.58 4.28 7.59
C TRP A 76 -18.78 3.78 8.80
N THR A 77 -17.44 3.71 8.69
CA THR A 77 -16.58 3.34 9.82
C THR A 77 -16.69 4.35 10.96
N ASP A 78 -16.78 5.65 10.64
CA ASP A 78 -17.00 6.68 11.65
C ASP A 78 -18.37 6.56 12.32
N ARG A 79 -19.39 6.18 11.56
CA ARG A 79 -20.78 6.07 12.06
C ARG A 79 -21.07 4.77 12.79
N TYR A 80 -20.65 3.63 12.25
CA TYR A 80 -21.05 2.30 12.72
C TYR A 80 -19.93 1.55 13.48
N GLY A 81 -18.73 2.08 13.52
CA GLY A 81 -17.64 1.50 14.26
C GLY A 81 -16.55 0.82 13.46
N SER A 82 -15.31 0.87 13.95
CA SER A 82 -14.14 0.26 13.30
C SER A 82 -14.14 -1.27 13.40
N ARG A 83 -14.69 -1.83 14.47
CA ARG A 83 -14.76 -3.29 14.69
C ARG A 83 -15.54 -3.99 13.58
N LEU A 84 -16.72 -3.47 13.24
CA LEU A 84 -17.60 -4.05 12.21
C LEU A 84 -16.90 -4.06 10.85
N PHE A 85 -16.26 -2.94 10.48
CA PHE A 85 -15.60 -2.82 9.18
C PHE A 85 -14.26 -3.54 9.11
N ALA A 86 -13.51 -3.66 10.21
CA ALA A 86 -12.32 -4.51 10.25
C ALA A 86 -12.70 -5.99 10.07
N PHE A 87 -13.72 -6.47 10.78
CA PHE A 87 -14.26 -7.82 10.58
C PHE A 87 -14.80 -8.02 9.15
N GLY A 88 -15.63 -7.10 8.67
CA GLY A 88 -16.23 -7.16 7.32
C GLY A 88 -15.18 -7.16 6.21
N GLY A 89 -14.13 -6.33 6.32
CA GLY A 89 -13.02 -6.31 5.38
C GLY A 89 -12.23 -7.62 5.37
N ALA A 90 -11.97 -8.21 6.54
CA ALA A 90 -11.36 -9.52 6.62
C ALA A 90 -12.25 -10.64 6.04
N ALA A 91 -13.55 -10.62 6.33
CA ALA A 91 -14.51 -11.57 5.77
C ALA A 91 -14.61 -11.47 4.23
N LEU A 92 -14.64 -10.26 3.67
CA LEU A 92 -14.60 -10.05 2.22
C LEU A 92 -13.32 -10.61 1.58
N MET A 93 -12.17 -10.54 2.28
CA MET A 93 -10.93 -11.13 1.78
C MET A 93 -10.98 -12.66 1.81
N VAL A 94 -11.62 -13.27 2.81
CA VAL A 94 -11.89 -14.72 2.81
C VAL A 94 -12.72 -15.10 1.60
N LEU A 95 -13.80 -14.37 1.31
CA LEU A 95 -14.63 -14.59 0.12
C LEU A 95 -13.83 -14.43 -1.17
N SER A 96 -12.93 -13.46 -1.25
CA SER A 96 -12.02 -13.30 -2.38
C SER A 96 -11.11 -14.53 -2.55
N CYS A 97 -10.51 -15.04 -1.48
CA CYS A 97 -9.68 -16.27 -1.53
C CYS A 97 -10.50 -17.47 -2.00
N VAL A 98 -11.73 -17.64 -1.50
CA VAL A 98 -12.65 -18.69 -1.96
C VAL A 98 -12.96 -18.54 -3.45
N ALA A 99 -13.22 -17.31 -3.93
CA ALA A 99 -13.48 -17.06 -5.34
C ALA A 99 -12.25 -17.39 -6.22
N PHE A 100 -11.01 -17.13 -5.74
CA PHE A 100 -9.79 -17.58 -6.43
C PHE A 100 -9.71 -19.12 -6.48
N ILE A 101 -10.01 -19.83 -5.38
CA ILE A 101 -10.03 -21.30 -5.36
C ILE A 101 -11.08 -21.85 -6.34
N LEU A 102 -12.30 -21.30 -6.29
CA LEU A 102 -13.37 -21.70 -7.19
C LEU A 102 -13.03 -21.43 -8.67
N SER A 103 -12.28 -20.36 -8.96
CA SER A 103 -11.82 -20.08 -10.33
C SER A 103 -10.93 -21.17 -10.89
N LEU A 104 -10.12 -21.83 -10.05
CA LEU A 104 -9.31 -22.99 -10.42
C LEU A 104 -10.18 -24.21 -10.76
N SER A 105 -11.26 -24.43 -10.00
CA SER A 105 -12.16 -25.58 -10.18
C SER A 105 -13.08 -25.43 -11.39
N ILE A 106 -13.48 -24.18 -11.71
CA ILE A 106 -14.46 -23.88 -12.78
C ILE A 106 -13.75 -23.30 -14.02
N ARG A 107 -12.56 -23.71 -14.26
CA ARG A 107 -11.60 -23.23 -15.28
C ARG A 107 -12.19 -23.01 -16.69
N ALA A 108 -13.24 -23.72 -17.07
CA ALA A 108 -13.84 -23.69 -18.39
C ALA A 108 -15.27 -23.08 -18.40
N ALA A 109 -15.83 -22.77 -17.25
CA ALA A 109 -17.29 -22.64 -17.17
C ALA A 109 -17.88 -21.28 -17.59
N MET A 110 -17.13 -20.16 -17.55
CA MET A 110 -17.69 -18.84 -17.92
C MET A 110 -16.61 -17.85 -18.39
N PRO A 111 -16.11 -17.93 -19.64
CA PRO A 111 -15.21 -16.91 -20.18
C PRO A 111 -15.99 -15.63 -20.48
N ILE A 112 -15.48 -14.49 -20.05
CA ILE A 112 -15.96 -13.16 -20.46
C ILE A 112 -14.91 -12.56 -21.40
N GLY A 113 -15.33 -12.14 -22.59
CA GLY A 113 -14.52 -11.40 -23.55
C GLY A 113 -13.00 -11.69 -23.48
N GLY A 114 -12.45 -12.42 -24.41
CA GLY A 114 -11.03 -12.82 -24.38
C GLY A 114 -10.69 -13.99 -23.44
N GLY A 115 -11.66 -14.71 -22.90
CA GLY A 115 -11.45 -15.94 -22.13
C GLY A 115 -11.13 -15.73 -20.63
N VAL A 116 -11.27 -14.52 -20.07
CA VAL A 116 -11.02 -14.28 -18.65
C VAL A 116 -12.20 -14.77 -17.81
N PRO A 117 -11.99 -15.72 -16.86
CA PRO A 117 -13.06 -16.19 -16.00
C PRO A 117 -13.63 -15.07 -15.13
N ILE A 118 -14.97 -14.94 -15.09
CA ILE A 118 -15.66 -13.92 -14.28
C ILE A 118 -15.26 -14.00 -12.80
N LEU A 119 -14.98 -15.20 -12.29
CA LEU A 119 -14.55 -15.39 -10.91
C LEU A 119 -13.23 -14.73 -10.58
N LEU A 120 -12.27 -14.65 -11.54
CA LEU A 120 -11.02 -13.89 -11.33
C LEU A 120 -11.28 -12.41 -11.19
N ILE A 121 -12.20 -11.87 -12.01
CA ILE A 121 -12.59 -10.46 -11.95
C ILE A 121 -13.27 -10.17 -10.61
N LEU A 122 -14.22 -11.00 -10.20
CA LEU A 122 -14.93 -10.87 -8.93
C LEU A 122 -13.97 -11.01 -7.74
N ALA A 123 -13.08 -12.00 -7.75
CA ALA A 123 -12.08 -12.21 -6.69
C ALA A 123 -11.17 -11.00 -6.56
N SER A 124 -10.67 -10.44 -7.67
CA SER A 124 -9.83 -9.25 -7.68
C SER A 124 -10.59 -8.02 -7.18
N GLY A 125 -11.82 -7.81 -7.61
CA GLY A 125 -12.68 -6.72 -7.13
C GLY A 125 -12.97 -6.83 -5.64
N LEU A 126 -13.35 -8.02 -5.16
CA LEU A 126 -13.58 -8.29 -3.73
C LEU A 126 -12.34 -8.04 -2.89
N SER A 127 -11.16 -8.47 -3.34
CA SER A 127 -9.90 -8.20 -2.62
C SER A 127 -9.60 -6.71 -2.50
N GLY A 128 -9.96 -5.90 -3.51
CA GLY A 128 -9.84 -4.45 -3.47
C GLY A 128 -10.76 -3.82 -2.43
N VAL A 129 -12.04 -4.19 -2.42
CA VAL A 129 -13.01 -3.72 -1.40
C VAL A 129 -12.57 -4.16 0.00
N ALA A 130 -12.11 -5.41 0.15
CA ALA A 130 -11.60 -5.97 1.39
C ALA A 130 -10.41 -5.17 1.94
N LEU A 131 -9.43 -4.87 1.08
CA LEU A 131 -8.25 -4.06 1.42
C LEU A 131 -8.66 -2.69 1.95
N SER A 132 -9.48 -1.98 1.19
CA SER A 132 -9.94 -0.63 1.54
C SER A 132 -10.71 -0.62 2.85
N THR A 133 -11.66 -1.56 3.01
CA THR A 133 -12.52 -1.67 4.19
C THR A 133 -11.71 -1.94 5.45
N PHE A 134 -10.81 -2.93 5.41
CA PHE A 134 -9.98 -3.29 6.55
C PHE A 134 -8.98 -2.19 6.91
N SER A 135 -8.23 -1.67 5.92
CA SER A 135 -7.19 -0.66 6.17
C SER A 135 -7.76 0.66 6.70
N THR A 136 -8.93 1.07 6.20
CA THR A 136 -9.64 2.25 6.71
C THR A 136 -10.09 2.04 8.15
N ALA A 137 -10.71 0.89 8.46
CA ALA A 137 -11.15 0.56 9.81
C ALA A 137 -9.98 0.48 10.80
N ALA A 138 -8.86 -0.18 10.43
CA ALA A 138 -7.69 -0.32 11.27
C ALA A 138 -7.03 1.03 11.58
N SER A 139 -6.86 1.90 10.57
CA SER A 139 -6.29 3.24 10.77
C SER A 139 -7.20 4.14 11.59
N THR A 140 -8.52 4.06 11.38
CA THR A 140 -9.51 4.78 12.18
C THR A 140 -9.48 4.31 13.64
N TYR A 141 -9.42 3.00 13.88
CA TYR A 141 -9.31 2.45 15.24
C TYR A 141 -8.07 2.98 15.97
N ILE A 142 -6.90 2.99 15.32
CA ILE A 142 -5.66 3.52 15.89
C ILE A 142 -5.80 5.02 16.19
N ALA A 143 -6.40 5.78 15.29
CA ALA A 143 -6.60 7.23 15.46
C ALA A 143 -7.47 7.58 16.67
N TYR A 144 -8.49 6.76 17.00
CA TYR A 144 -9.39 7.01 18.14
C TYR A 144 -8.89 6.42 19.46
N THR A 145 -8.13 5.32 19.44
CA THR A 145 -7.72 4.62 20.66
C THR A 145 -6.39 5.08 21.23
N VAL A 146 -5.51 5.67 20.38
CA VAL A 146 -4.20 6.14 20.80
C VAL A 146 -4.25 7.64 21.16
N PRO A 147 -3.62 8.07 22.29
CA PRO A 147 -3.51 9.47 22.64
C PRO A 147 -2.88 10.32 21.53
N ILE A 148 -3.40 11.56 21.34
CA ILE A 148 -2.93 12.47 20.27
C ILE A 148 -1.41 12.65 20.31
N SER A 149 -0.83 12.77 21.50
CA SER A 149 0.62 12.95 21.71
C SER A 149 1.49 11.79 21.22
N ARG A 150 0.90 10.59 21.03
CA ARG A 150 1.63 9.37 20.65
C ARG A 150 1.12 8.73 19.34
N ARG A 151 0.22 9.42 18.63
CA ARG A 151 -0.33 8.91 17.36
C ARG A 151 0.74 8.68 16.29
N ALA A 152 1.72 9.59 16.19
CA ALA A 152 2.82 9.45 15.23
C ALA A 152 3.63 8.17 15.48
N GLU A 153 3.89 7.85 16.74
CA GLU A 153 4.58 6.63 17.17
C GLU A 153 3.77 5.37 16.80
N ALA A 154 2.46 5.38 17.10
CA ALA A 154 1.56 4.27 16.77
C ALA A 154 1.45 4.04 15.26
N VAL A 155 1.34 5.10 14.45
CA VAL A 155 1.34 5.02 12.99
C VAL A 155 2.68 4.47 12.48
N GLY A 156 3.79 4.82 13.13
CA GLY A 156 5.10 4.27 12.83
C GLY A 156 5.15 2.75 13.02
N TYR A 157 4.71 2.25 14.19
CA TYR A 157 4.63 0.80 14.44
C TYR A 157 3.68 0.08 13.47
N TYR A 158 2.54 0.69 13.19
CA TYR A 158 1.60 0.16 12.20
C TYR A 158 2.23 0.03 10.81
N GLY A 159 2.99 1.04 10.39
CA GLY A 159 3.72 1.01 9.13
C GLY A 159 4.82 -0.06 9.08
N VAL A 160 5.49 -0.36 10.21
CA VAL A 160 6.45 -1.47 10.31
C VAL A 160 5.74 -2.81 10.12
N LEU A 161 4.59 -3.02 10.77
CA LEU A 161 3.80 -4.26 10.62
C LEU A 161 3.33 -4.46 9.17
N GLN A 162 2.90 -3.40 8.49
CA GLN A 162 2.56 -3.47 7.07
C GLN A 162 3.77 -3.82 6.20
N GLY A 163 4.94 -3.22 6.48
CA GLY A 163 6.17 -3.53 5.75
C GLY A 163 6.62 -4.98 5.94
N LEU A 164 6.53 -5.52 7.16
CA LEU A 164 6.79 -6.93 7.45
C LEU A 164 5.84 -7.85 6.69
N ALA A 165 4.54 -7.53 6.70
CA ALA A 165 3.52 -8.28 5.98
C ALA A 165 3.80 -8.35 4.47
N GLN A 166 4.21 -7.22 3.88
CA GLN A 166 4.57 -7.16 2.47
C GLN A 166 5.74 -8.07 2.12
N GLY A 167 6.81 -8.04 2.92
CA GLY A 167 7.98 -8.88 2.69
C GLY A 167 7.72 -10.36 2.91
N LEU A 168 7.05 -10.71 4.00
CA LEU A 168 6.73 -12.10 4.34
C LEU A 168 5.77 -12.71 3.32
N GLY A 169 4.66 -12.03 3.03
CA GLY A 169 3.65 -12.54 2.12
C GLY A 169 4.19 -12.73 0.69
N ALA A 170 4.85 -11.71 0.14
CA ALA A 170 5.37 -11.78 -1.21
C ALA A 170 6.55 -12.77 -1.35
N GLY A 171 7.48 -12.80 -0.38
CA GLY A 171 8.65 -13.68 -0.43
C GLY A 171 8.30 -15.16 -0.36
N VAL A 172 7.27 -15.52 0.40
CA VAL A 172 6.84 -16.92 0.61
C VAL A 172 5.86 -17.38 -0.48
N SER A 173 5.18 -16.46 -1.18
CA SER A 173 4.13 -16.79 -2.16
C SER A 173 4.61 -17.79 -3.22
N ILE A 174 5.77 -17.56 -3.83
CA ILE A 174 6.31 -18.40 -4.92
C ILE A 174 6.65 -19.78 -4.38
N VAL A 175 7.25 -19.87 -3.19
CA VAL A 175 7.61 -21.15 -2.55
C VAL A 175 6.36 -22.01 -2.28
N ILE A 176 5.27 -21.37 -1.81
CA ILE A 176 4.00 -22.08 -1.60
C ILE A 176 3.41 -22.54 -2.93
N VAL A 177 3.40 -21.68 -3.96
CA VAL A 177 2.86 -22.06 -5.29
C VAL A 177 3.61 -23.24 -5.87
N ASP A 178 4.95 -23.20 -5.85
CA ASP A 178 5.77 -24.24 -6.46
C ASP A 178 5.76 -25.56 -5.65
N GLY A 179 5.60 -25.51 -4.31
CA GLY A 179 5.55 -26.70 -3.46
C GLY A 179 4.16 -27.29 -3.25
N LEU A 180 3.13 -26.48 -3.12
CA LEU A 180 1.78 -26.89 -2.70
C LEU A 180 0.69 -26.49 -3.72
N GLY A 181 1.01 -25.66 -4.71
CA GLY A 181 0.08 -25.17 -5.71
C GLY A 181 -0.77 -23.98 -5.28
N PHE A 182 -1.52 -23.42 -6.25
CA PHE A 182 -2.34 -22.20 -6.05
C PHE A 182 -3.49 -22.42 -5.06
N GLY A 183 -4.14 -23.60 -5.08
CA GLY A 183 -5.24 -23.91 -4.16
C GLY A 183 -4.81 -23.82 -2.70
N ALA A 184 -3.66 -24.41 -2.36
CA ALA A 184 -3.10 -24.34 -1.02
C ALA A 184 -2.69 -22.92 -0.65
N LEU A 185 -2.11 -22.13 -1.59
CA LEU A 185 -1.77 -20.74 -1.36
C LEU A 185 -3.00 -19.91 -0.95
N TYR A 186 -4.10 -19.99 -1.71
CA TYR A 186 -5.31 -19.23 -1.39
C TYR A 186 -6.02 -19.75 -0.14
N ALA A 187 -5.91 -21.05 0.19
CA ALA A 187 -6.41 -21.60 1.45
C ALA A 187 -5.61 -21.05 2.65
N ILE A 188 -4.29 -21.03 2.58
CA ILE A 188 -3.41 -20.47 3.62
C ILE A 188 -3.68 -18.96 3.77
N ALA A 189 -3.78 -18.22 2.66
CA ALA A 189 -4.11 -16.81 2.66
C ALA A 189 -5.49 -16.55 3.29
N GLY A 190 -6.50 -17.36 2.93
CA GLY A 190 -7.83 -17.32 3.53
C GLY A 190 -7.81 -17.59 5.03
N LEU A 191 -7.06 -18.59 5.48
CA LEU A 191 -6.91 -18.90 6.91
C LEU A 191 -6.28 -17.75 7.69
N ALA A 192 -5.24 -17.11 7.13
CA ALA A 192 -4.64 -15.93 7.74
C ALA A 192 -5.67 -14.79 7.93
N THR A 193 -6.55 -14.59 6.94
CA THR A 193 -7.62 -13.59 7.06
C THR A 193 -8.77 -13.99 7.98
N VAL A 194 -9.06 -15.28 8.15
CA VAL A 194 -9.95 -15.77 9.22
C VAL A 194 -9.39 -15.37 10.56
N VAL A 195 -8.08 -15.57 10.80
CA VAL A 195 -7.42 -15.09 12.03
C VAL A 195 -7.58 -13.58 12.19
N ALA A 196 -7.37 -12.78 11.11
CA ALA A 196 -7.58 -11.34 11.15
C ALA A 196 -9.03 -10.97 11.52
N ALA A 197 -10.02 -11.68 10.98
CA ALA A 197 -11.43 -11.50 11.32
C ALA A 197 -11.71 -11.78 12.80
N LEU A 198 -11.23 -12.90 13.32
CA LEU A 198 -11.39 -13.27 14.73
C LEU A 198 -10.72 -12.26 15.67
N LEU A 199 -9.50 -11.80 15.36
CA LEU A 199 -8.80 -10.77 16.12
C LEU A 199 -9.60 -9.43 16.09
N SER A 200 -10.23 -9.11 14.96
CA SER A 200 -11.06 -7.91 14.81
C SER A 200 -12.29 -7.94 15.72
N LEU A 201 -12.86 -9.10 15.99
CA LEU A 201 -13.97 -9.24 16.94
C LEU A 201 -13.58 -8.90 18.38
N GLY A 202 -12.30 -9.02 18.74
CA GLY A 202 -11.77 -8.64 20.06
C GLY A 202 -11.57 -7.11 20.22
N LEU A 203 -11.71 -6.31 19.16
CA LEU A 203 -11.58 -4.86 19.25
C LEU A 203 -12.72 -4.26 20.08
N ARG A 204 -12.37 -3.45 21.08
CA ARG A 204 -13.33 -2.74 21.93
C ARG A 204 -13.49 -1.31 21.41
N GLU A 205 -14.72 -0.92 21.16
CA GLU A 205 -15.04 0.46 20.75
C GLU A 205 -15.19 1.32 22.00
N ASP A 206 -14.51 2.46 22.03
CA ASP A 206 -14.71 3.46 23.08
C ASP A 206 -15.91 4.33 22.71
N SER A 207 -16.75 4.62 23.71
CA SER A 207 -17.94 5.49 23.66
C SER A 207 -17.61 6.98 23.33
N ARG A 208 -16.36 7.32 23.11
CA ARG A 208 -15.90 8.68 22.74
C ARG A 208 -16.27 9.14 21.32
N ARG A 209 -17.03 8.32 20.57
CA ARG A 209 -17.44 8.62 19.19
C ARG A 209 -18.53 9.70 19.06
N GLU A 210 -19.25 9.99 20.12
CA GLU A 210 -20.39 10.92 20.06
C GLU A 210 -20.03 12.39 19.73
N SER A 211 -18.74 12.75 19.72
CA SER A 211 -18.28 14.11 19.47
C SER A 211 -17.53 14.32 18.15
N ALA A 212 -17.41 13.30 17.31
CA ALA A 212 -16.77 13.47 16.02
C ALA A 212 -17.78 14.06 15.02
N THR A 213 -17.60 15.31 14.65
CA THR A 213 -18.32 15.91 13.52
C THR A 213 -18.07 15.04 12.28
N PRO A 214 -19.13 14.53 11.61
CA PRO A 214 -18.95 13.74 10.39
C PRO A 214 -18.16 14.59 9.39
N MET A 215 -16.99 14.13 9.02
CA MET A 215 -16.24 14.76 7.93
C MET A 215 -17.12 14.61 6.69
N GLY A 216 -17.64 15.72 6.17
CA GLY A 216 -18.57 15.73 5.07
C GLY A 216 -18.09 14.85 3.91
N VAL A 217 -19.01 14.08 3.31
CA VAL A 217 -18.78 13.17 2.18
C VAL A 217 -18.43 13.99 0.92
N GLY A 218 -17.32 14.71 0.93
CA GLY A 218 -16.87 15.50 -0.20
C GLY A 218 -15.36 15.33 -0.41
N PHE A 219 -14.99 14.64 -1.48
CA PHE A 219 -13.61 14.68 -1.94
C PHE A 219 -13.28 16.12 -2.33
N ARG A 220 -12.55 16.83 -1.44
CA ARG A 220 -11.97 18.14 -1.76
C ARG A 220 -10.51 17.96 -2.10
N LEU A 221 -10.19 18.14 -3.39
CA LEU A 221 -8.81 18.13 -3.84
C LEU A 221 -8.07 19.34 -3.22
N HIS A 222 -7.09 19.07 -2.38
CA HIS A 222 -6.27 20.12 -1.78
C HIS A 222 -5.17 20.56 -2.75
N ARG A 223 -5.36 21.72 -3.41
CA ARG A 223 -4.48 22.21 -4.48
C ARG A 223 -3.02 22.39 -4.04
N GLY A 224 -2.79 22.79 -2.78
CA GLY A 224 -1.43 23.02 -2.25
C GLY A 224 -0.55 21.77 -2.19
N VAL A 225 -1.14 20.57 -2.17
CA VAL A 225 -0.39 19.31 -2.07
C VAL A 225 -0.31 18.52 -3.38
N ILE A 226 -0.76 19.10 -4.49
CA ILE A 226 -0.74 18.43 -5.80
C ILE A 226 0.69 18.03 -6.19
N ALA A 227 1.68 18.90 -5.98
CA ALA A 227 3.07 18.62 -6.37
C ALA A 227 3.67 17.38 -5.65
N PRO A 228 3.66 17.27 -4.30
CA PRO A 228 4.11 16.05 -3.64
C PRO A 228 3.23 14.84 -3.96
N SER A 229 1.93 15.03 -4.23
CA SER A 229 1.03 13.93 -4.62
C SER A 229 1.33 13.40 -6.02
N LEU A 230 1.67 14.26 -6.99
CA LEU A 230 2.13 13.86 -8.32
C LEU A 230 3.50 13.15 -8.26
N ALA A 231 4.41 13.60 -7.39
CA ALA A 231 5.68 12.91 -7.17
C ALA A 231 5.43 11.50 -6.59
N GLN A 232 4.54 11.36 -5.61
CA GLN A 232 4.13 10.06 -5.09
C GLN A 232 3.48 9.19 -6.18
N TYR A 233 2.56 9.75 -6.95
CA TYR A 233 1.93 9.07 -8.09
C TYR A 233 2.97 8.50 -9.05
N SER A 234 3.99 9.27 -9.41
CA SER A 234 5.04 8.82 -10.33
C SER A 234 5.85 7.64 -9.78
N VAL A 235 6.14 7.64 -8.48
CA VAL A 235 6.80 6.50 -7.80
C VAL A 235 5.90 5.26 -7.84
N ILE A 236 4.61 5.42 -7.55
CA ILE A 236 3.66 4.31 -7.49
C ILE A 236 3.34 3.74 -8.88
N VAL A 237 3.22 4.57 -9.90
CA VAL A 237 3.11 4.08 -11.31
C VAL A 237 4.28 3.16 -11.64
N GLY A 238 5.50 3.52 -11.21
CA GLY A 238 6.68 2.68 -11.43
C GLY A 238 6.72 1.41 -10.59
N THR A 239 6.21 1.44 -9.36
CA THR A 239 6.38 0.32 -8.41
C THR A 239 5.09 -0.47 -8.16
N GLY A 240 3.92 0.06 -8.49
CA GLY A 240 2.63 -0.51 -8.12
C GLY A 240 2.35 -1.89 -8.71
N ALA A 241 2.85 -2.16 -9.91
CA ALA A 241 2.69 -3.46 -10.57
C ALA A 241 3.81 -4.46 -10.24
N ALA A 242 4.85 -4.05 -9.49
CA ALA A 242 6.03 -4.86 -9.22
C ALA A 242 5.70 -6.20 -8.58
N PHE A 243 4.73 -6.24 -7.65
CA PHE A 243 4.36 -7.46 -6.93
C PHE A 243 3.94 -8.62 -7.86
N SER A 244 3.29 -8.32 -8.97
CA SER A 244 2.82 -9.34 -9.91
C SER A 244 3.76 -9.56 -11.09
N PHE A 245 4.46 -8.53 -11.55
CA PHE A 245 5.31 -8.64 -12.74
C PHE A 245 6.75 -9.08 -12.44
N ILE A 246 7.30 -8.82 -11.24
CA ILE A 246 8.64 -9.29 -10.84
C ILE A 246 8.72 -10.80 -10.79
N PRO A 247 7.75 -11.54 -10.19
CA PRO A 247 7.76 -12.99 -10.24
C PRO A 247 7.72 -13.54 -11.67
N LEU A 248 6.89 -12.95 -12.53
CA LEU A 248 6.80 -13.33 -13.93
C LEU A 248 8.14 -13.13 -14.67
N LEU A 249 8.76 -11.97 -14.49
CA LEU A 249 10.06 -11.67 -15.10
C LEU A 249 11.14 -12.63 -14.63
N GLY A 250 11.24 -12.86 -13.32
CA GLY A 250 12.26 -13.73 -12.74
C GLY A 250 12.12 -15.17 -13.25
N ILE A 251 10.91 -15.71 -13.26
CA ILE A 251 10.65 -17.07 -13.76
C ILE A 251 10.91 -17.16 -15.26
N SER A 252 10.50 -16.16 -16.06
CA SER A 252 10.78 -16.13 -17.50
C SER A 252 12.27 -16.12 -17.84
N ARG A 253 13.10 -15.68 -16.89
CA ARG A 253 14.58 -15.67 -17.00
C ARG A 253 15.26 -16.85 -16.28
N GLY A 254 14.49 -17.83 -15.80
CA GLY A 254 15.02 -19.02 -15.12
C GLY A 254 15.56 -18.78 -13.70
N VAL A 255 15.20 -17.66 -13.07
CA VAL A 255 15.60 -17.36 -11.68
C VAL A 255 14.79 -18.24 -10.73
N THR A 256 15.46 -19.02 -9.89
CA THR A 256 14.86 -20.04 -9.02
C THR A 256 13.88 -19.44 -8.00
N ASN A 257 14.18 -18.29 -7.40
CA ASN A 257 13.31 -17.63 -6.41
C ASN A 257 13.34 -16.10 -6.54
N PRO A 258 12.62 -15.53 -7.50
CA PRO A 258 12.52 -14.08 -7.64
C PRO A 258 11.79 -13.41 -6.46
N GLY A 259 11.12 -14.17 -5.60
CA GLY A 259 10.49 -13.68 -4.36
C GLY A 259 11.47 -13.09 -3.35
N LEU A 260 12.76 -13.46 -3.42
CA LEU A 260 13.82 -12.87 -2.60
C LEU A 260 13.95 -11.34 -2.77
N TYR A 261 13.54 -10.81 -3.93
CA TYR A 261 13.40 -9.37 -4.14
C TYR A 261 12.55 -8.72 -3.05
N PHE A 262 11.36 -9.27 -2.76
CA PHE A 262 10.43 -8.69 -1.79
C PHE A 262 10.92 -8.79 -0.36
N THR A 263 11.61 -9.89 -0.03
CA THR A 263 12.28 -10.04 1.27
C THR A 263 13.37 -8.99 1.44
N ALA A 264 14.16 -8.74 0.40
CA ALA A 264 15.18 -7.70 0.38
C ALA A 264 14.57 -6.29 0.51
N VAL A 265 13.46 -6.01 -0.21
CA VAL A 265 12.70 -4.75 -0.05
C VAL A 265 12.24 -4.55 1.38
N ALA A 266 11.67 -5.58 2.02
CA ALA A 266 11.15 -5.47 3.38
C ALA A 266 12.25 -5.19 4.40
N ILE A 267 13.33 -5.97 4.38
CA ILE A 267 14.46 -5.81 5.31
C ILE A 267 15.12 -4.44 5.13
N SER A 268 15.44 -4.07 3.90
CA SER A 268 16.09 -2.80 3.60
C SER A 268 15.20 -1.59 3.91
N SER A 269 13.89 -1.71 3.72
CA SER A 269 12.92 -0.66 4.08
C SER A 269 12.88 -0.41 5.58
N ILE A 270 12.94 -1.45 6.42
CA ILE A 270 12.97 -1.32 7.88
C ILE A 270 14.26 -0.59 8.29
N VAL A 271 15.41 -1.04 7.79
CA VAL A 271 16.72 -0.42 8.08
C VAL A 271 16.73 1.04 7.62
N ALA A 272 16.27 1.32 6.41
CA ALA A 272 16.23 2.67 5.87
C ALA A 272 15.35 3.61 6.71
N ARG A 273 14.17 3.18 7.16
CA ARG A 273 13.27 4.00 8.01
C ARG A 273 13.93 4.41 9.32
N LEU A 274 14.73 3.55 9.93
CA LEU A 274 15.45 3.86 11.17
C LEU A 274 16.53 4.94 10.97
N LEU A 275 17.15 4.97 9.79
CA LEU A 275 18.26 5.87 9.48
C LEU A 275 17.83 7.20 8.85
N THR A 276 16.82 7.16 7.97
CA THR A 276 16.47 8.31 7.09
C THR A 276 15.56 9.32 7.72
N GLY A 277 14.77 8.98 8.74
CA GLY A 277 13.94 9.94 9.47
C GLY A 277 14.74 11.14 9.98
N ARG A 278 15.94 10.88 10.54
CA ARG A 278 16.83 11.95 11.03
C ARG A 278 17.40 12.84 9.91
N ILE A 279 17.56 12.33 8.70
CA ILE A 279 18.06 13.10 7.56
C ILE A 279 17.01 14.10 7.09
N ALA A 280 15.76 13.66 6.95
CA ALA A 280 14.63 14.50 6.54
C ALA A 280 14.37 15.64 7.54
N ASP A 281 14.54 15.36 8.84
CA ASP A 281 14.32 16.36 9.89
C ASP A 281 15.47 17.39 9.99
N ARG A 282 16.73 16.96 9.76
CA ARG A 282 17.91 17.85 9.89
C ARG A 282 18.24 18.62 8.61
N ARG A 283 18.08 18.03 7.43
CA ARG A 283 18.48 18.60 6.13
C ARG A 283 17.29 19.03 5.26
N GLY A 284 16.06 18.86 5.78
CA GLY A 284 14.82 19.20 5.08
C GLY A 284 14.30 18.06 4.20
N ARG A 285 12.99 18.10 3.88
CA ARG A 285 12.26 17.04 3.19
C ARG A 285 12.88 16.63 1.84
N PHE A 286 13.32 17.63 1.05
CA PHE A 286 13.92 17.37 -0.28
C PHE A 286 15.22 16.56 -0.23
N ALA A 287 15.98 16.66 0.86
CA ALA A 287 17.21 15.88 1.04
C ALA A 287 16.96 14.38 1.21
N ALA A 288 15.73 13.98 1.55
CA ALA A 288 15.32 12.58 1.60
C ALA A 288 14.53 12.19 0.33
N ILE A 289 13.63 13.05 -0.17
CA ILE A 289 12.77 12.76 -1.31
C ILE A 289 13.59 12.47 -2.57
N VAL A 290 14.46 13.40 -2.96
CA VAL A 290 15.16 13.33 -4.26
C VAL A 290 16.09 12.11 -4.31
N PRO A 291 17.01 11.87 -3.36
CA PRO A 291 17.84 10.67 -3.39
C PRO A 291 17.01 9.39 -3.29
N GLY A 292 15.95 9.38 -2.47
CA GLY A 292 15.08 8.21 -2.32
C GLY A 292 14.40 7.83 -3.64
N MET A 293 13.86 8.79 -4.38
CA MET A 293 13.25 8.55 -5.68
C MET A 293 14.28 8.09 -6.73
N ILE A 294 15.49 8.66 -6.73
CA ILE A 294 16.58 8.23 -7.63
C ILE A 294 17.00 6.79 -7.32
N VAL A 295 17.19 6.44 -6.05
CA VAL A 295 17.55 5.08 -5.63
C VAL A 295 16.45 4.08 -5.99
N THR A 296 15.16 4.46 -5.87
CA THR A 296 14.04 3.64 -6.36
C THR A 296 14.14 3.42 -7.87
N ALA A 297 14.41 4.47 -8.65
CA ALA A 297 14.59 4.37 -10.10
C ALA A 297 15.75 3.44 -10.47
N VAL A 298 16.90 3.56 -9.81
CA VAL A 298 18.05 2.67 -10.02
C VAL A 298 17.68 1.21 -9.72
N GLY A 299 16.97 0.95 -8.62
CA GLY A 299 16.51 -0.39 -8.28
C GLY A 299 15.59 -0.97 -9.36
N MET A 300 14.63 -0.20 -9.89
CA MET A 300 13.75 -0.64 -10.96
C MET A 300 14.52 -0.88 -12.28
N TYR A 301 15.54 -0.07 -12.56
CA TYR A 301 16.40 -0.30 -13.71
C TYR A 301 17.21 -1.60 -13.57
N ILE A 302 17.73 -1.91 -12.38
CA ILE A 302 18.42 -3.19 -12.13
C ILE A 302 17.46 -4.36 -12.37
N VAL A 303 16.18 -4.28 -11.92
CA VAL A 303 15.16 -5.32 -12.21
C VAL A 303 15.03 -5.55 -13.71
N SER A 304 15.04 -4.48 -14.52
CA SER A 304 14.83 -4.59 -15.98
C SER A 304 15.83 -5.51 -16.68
N SER A 305 17.05 -5.60 -16.17
CA SER A 305 18.16 -6.41 -16.70
C SER A 305 18.53 -7.61 -15.82
N ALA A 306 17.94 -7.75 -14.61
CA ALA A 306 18.26 -8.81 -13.67
C ALA A 306 17.99 -10.20 -14.25
N SER A 307 18.97 -11.08 -14.22
CA SER A 307 18.89 -12.49 -14.67
C SER A 307 19.37 -13.48 -13.60
N THR A 308 19.77 -13.00 -12.43
CA THR A 308 20.21 -13.83 -11.30
C THR A 308 19.49 -13.43 -10.02
N ALA A 309 19.46 -14.34 -9.04
CA ALA A 309 18.83 -14.08 -7.74
C ALA A 309 19.50 -12.91 -7.00
N GLU A 310 20.82 -12.77 -7.10
CA GLU A 310 21.60 -11.70 -6.48
C GLU A 310 21.21 -10.33 -7.08
N ALA A 311 21.01 -10.26 -8.41
CA ALA A 311 20.57 -9.03 -9.06
C ALA A 311 19.16 -8.62 -8.60
N PHE A 312 18.23 -9.58 -8.41
CA PHE A 312 16.92 -9.31 -7.83
C PHE A 312 17.02 -8.86 -6.37
N ILE A 313 17.89 -9.46 -5.55
CA ILE A 313 18.14 -9.02 -4.17
C ILE A 313 18.70 -7.60 -4.15
N LEU A 314 19.70 -7.30 -4.97
CA LEU A 314 20.31 -5.97 -5.04
C LEU A 314 19.26 -4.91 -5.46
N ALA A 315 18.45 -5.23 -6.46
CA ALA A 315 17.35 -4.38 -6.89
C ALA A 315 16.34 -4.15 -5.75
N GLY A 316 15.99 -5.20 -5.02
CA GLY A 316 15.10 -5.14 -3.86
C GLY A 316 15.65 -4.27 -2.75
N VAL A 317 16.95 -4.37 -2.45
CA VAL A 317 17.63 -3.49 -1.47
C VAL A 317 17.54 -2.03 -1.91
N ALA A 318 17.85 -1.74 -3.17
CA ALA A 318 17.77 -0.37 -3.69
C ALA A 318 16.36 0.20 -3.63
N VAL A 319 15.35 -0.55 -4.12
CA VAL A 319 13.95 -0.11 -4.08
C VAL A 319 13.46 0.07 -2.64
N GLY A 320 13.80 -0.85 -1.74
CA GLY A 320 13.42 -0.78 -0.33
C GLY A 320 13.98 0.47 0.36
N ILE A 321 15.27 0.76 0.18
CA ILE A 321 15.90 1.99 0.71
C ILE A 321 15.23 3.23 0.10
N GLY A 322 15.11 3.26 -1.22
CA GLY A 322 14.59 4.42 -1.95
C GLY A 322 13.15 4.73 -1.55
N PHE A 323 12.26 3.74 -1.61
CA PHE A 323 10.85 3.88 -1.29
C PHE A 323 10.61 4.25 0.18
N ALA A 324 11.28 3.57 1.11
CA ALA A 324 11.15 3.83 2.54
C ALA A 324 11.69 5.21 2.95
N THR A 325 12.56 5.81 2.14
CA THR A 325 13.09 7.16 2.35
C THR A 325 12.18 8.22 1.71
N ALA A 326 11.76 8.02 0.45
CA ALA A 326 11.00 9.00 -0.32
C ALA A 326 9.55 9.15 0.15
N GLN A 327 8.83 8.03 0.33
CA GLN A 327 7.39 8.06 0.61
C GLN A 327 7.03 8.80 1.90
N PRO A 328 7.65 8.52 3.08
CA PRO A 328 7.35 9.26 4.30
C PRO A 328 7.71 10.74 4.20
N ALA A 329 8.78 11.07 3.48
CA ALA A 329 9.20 12.45 3.30
C ALA A 329 8.26 13.23 2.37
N LEU A 330 7.71 12.60 1.31
CA LEU A 330 6.66 13.17 0.46
C LEU A 330 5.37 13.38 1.24
N GLN A 331 4.98 12.42 2.06
CA GLN A 331 3.83 12.51 2.93
C GLN A 331 3.97 13.66 3.94
N ALA A 332 5.15 13.79 4.56
CA ALA A 332 5.45 14.86 5.48
C ALA A 332 5.42 16.24 4.76
N LEU A 333 5.98 16.32 3.55
CA LEU A 333 5.91 17.55 2.74
C LEU A 333 4.46 17.94 2.43
N ALA A 334 3.59 16.97 2.11
CA ALA A 334 2.17 17.24 1.89
C ALA A 334 1.49 17.79 3.16
N ILE A 335 1.84 17.26 4.35
CA ILE A 335 1.32 17.75 5.63
C ILE A 335 1.85 19.16 5.93
N ASP A 336 3.13 19.40 5.66
CA ASP A 336 3.79 20.69 5.93
C ASP A 336 3.20 21.82 5.03
N LEU A 337 2.74 21.48 3.82
CA LEU A 337 2.10 22.43 2.88
C LEU A 337 0.62 22.70 3.19
N ALA A 338 0.02 21.90 4.06
CA ALA A 338 -1.39 22.05 4.44
C ALA A 338 -1.51 22.78 5.77
N GLY A 339 -2.47 23.70 5.85
CA GLY A 339 -2.84 24.34 7.12
C GLY A 339 -3.34 23.30 8.14
N PRO A 340 -3.24 23.58 9.46
CA PRO A 340 -3.64 22.63 10.51
C PRO A 340 -5.07 22.08 10.34
N ALA A 341 -6.01 22.88 9.85
CA ALA A 341 -7.40 22.51 9.62
C ALA A 341 -7.61 21.68 8.32
N GLU A 342 -6.64 21.70 7.39
CA GLU A 342 -6.77 21.09 6.06
C GLU A 342 -5.94 19.82 5.89
N ARG A 343 -5.21 19.39 6.93
CA ARG A 343 -4.34 18.21 6.89
C ARG A 343 -5.08 16.93 6.47
N GLY A 344 -6.33 16.78 6.88
CA GLY A 344 -7.17 15.65 6.47
C GLY A 344 -7.42 15.62 4.97
N ALA A 345 -7.81 16.75 4.38
CA ALA A 345 -8.04 16.88 2.94
C ALA A 345 -6.74 16.71 2.13
N ALA A 346 -5.63 17.22 2.64
CA ALA A 346 -4.31 17.05 2.05
C ALA A 346 -3.91 15.56 1.99
N MET A 347 -4.09 14.83 3.09
CA MET A 347 -3.78 13.40 3.15
C MET A 347 -4.73 12.58 2.28
N ALA A 348 -6.01 12.92 2.24
CA ALA A 348 -6.97 12.27 1.33
C ALA A 348 -6.55 12.46 -0.14
N THR A 349 -6.11 13.68 -0.51
CA THR A 349 -5.56 13.96 -1.85
C THR A 349 -4.31 13.12 -2.12
N PHE A 350 -3.35 13.09 -1.19
CA PHE A 350 -2.11 12.34 -1.34
C PHE A 350 -2.35 10.84 -1.56
N TRP A 351 -3.22 10.23 -0.77
CA TRP A 351 -3.54 8.81 -0.91
C TRP A 351 -4.40 8.51 -2.14
N ALA A 352 -5.27 9.42 -2.57
CA ALA A 352 -6.00 9.25 -3.82
C ALA A 352 -5.07 9.19 -5.03
N PHE A 353 -4.02 10.04 -5.07
CA PHE A 353 -2.98 9.96 -6.10
C PHE A 353 -2.17 8.66 -6.01
N THR A 354 -1.95 8.12 -4.81
CA THR A 354 -1.32 6.82 -4.62
C THR A 354 -2.17 5.70 -5.23
N ASP A 355 -3.46 5.63 -4.89
CA ASP A 355 -4.39 4.63 -5.42
C ASP A 355 -4.52 4.75 -6.96
N PHE A 356 -4.61 5.98 -7.47
CA PHE A 356 -4.65 6.23 -8.91
C PHE A 356 -3.35 5.81 -9.62
N GLY A 357 -2.21 5.96 -8.95
CA GLY A 357 -0.92 5.46 -9.42
C GLY A 357 -0.89 3.92 -9.56
N VAL A 358 -1.48 3.19 -8.60
CA VAL A 358 -1.61 1.73 -8.71
C VAL A 358 -2.50 1.34 -9.89
N ILE A 359 -3.65 2.02 -10.07
CA ILE A 359 -4.57 1.75 -11.18
C ILE A 359 -3.86 1.93 -12.52
N THR A 360 -3.34 3.13 -12.76
CA THR A 360 -2.69 3.47 -14.04
C THR A 360 -1.44 2.65 -14.28
N GLY A 361 -0.60 2.49 -13.25
CA GLY A 361 0.63 1.72 -13.32
C GLY A 361 0.38 0.25 -13.68
N SER A 362 -0.65 -0.37 -13.10
CA SER A 362 -0.99 -1.77 -13.37
C SER A 362 -1.49 -1.97 -14.80
N PHE A 363 -2.43 -1.13 -15.26
CA PHE A 363 -2.93 -1.20 -16.64
C PHE A 363 -1.83 -0.94 -17.68
N VAL A 364 -1.05 0.12 -17.48
CA VAL A 364 0.04 0.48 -18.39
C VAL A 364 1.12 -0.60 -18.41
N SER A 365 1.50 -1.14 -17.26
CA SER A 365 2.47 -2.23 -17.16
C SER A 365 2.01 -3.49 -17.88
N GLY A 366 0.71 -3.82 -17.77
CA GLY A 366 0.13 -4.97 -18.48
C GLY A 366 0.20 -4.82 -20.00
N GLN A 367 -0.10 -3.64 -20.53
CA GLN A 367 0.00 -3.34 -21.97
C GLN A 367 1.45 -3.34 -22.45
N ILE A 368 2.36 -2.69 -21.73
CA ILE A 368 3.80 -2.68 -22.07
C ILE A 368 4.34 -4.11 -22.08
N ALA A 369 3.99 -4.94 -21.05
CA ALA A 369 4.43 -6.32 -20.99
C ALA A 369 3.97 -7.16 -22.18
N ALA A 370 2.76 -6.90 -22.67
CA ALA A 370 2.19 -7.62 -23.81
C ALA A 370 2.83 -7.24 -25.17
N VAL A 371 3.18 -5.96 -25.34
CA VAL A 371 3.70 -5.44 -26.62
C VAL A 371 5.23 -5.50 -26.68
N SER A 372 5.90 -5.09 -25.59
CA SER A 372 7.35 -4.85 -25.56
C SER A 372 8.11 -5.76 -24.59
N GLY A 373 7.40 -6.68 -23.91
CA GLY A 373 7.96 -7.65 -22.98
C GLY A 373 8.13 -7.12 -21.56
N LEU A 374 8.32 -8.06 -20.61
CA LEU A 374 8.36 -7.80 -19.18
C LEU A 374 9.53 -6.90 -18.75
N GLY A 375 10.68 -7.00 -19.41
CA GLY A 375 11.84 -6.16 -19.09
C GLY A 375 11.58 -4.67 -19.31
N THR A 376 10.87 -4.31 -20.39
CA THR A 376 10.52 -2.92 -20.74
C THR A 376 9.60 -2.28 -19.69
N VAL A 377 8.73 -3.06 -19.04
CA VAL A 377 7.92 -2.57 -17.91
C VAL A 377 8.80 -1.90 -16.86
N PHE A 378 9.90 -2.54 -16.49
CA PHE A 378 10.79 -2.06 -15.43
C PHE A 378 11.71 -0.92 -15.88
N VAL A 379 12.01 -0.81 -17.19
CA VAL A 379 12.65 0.39 -17.74
C VAL A 379 11.74 1.61 -17.58
N VAL A 380 10.47 1.48 -17.98
CA VAL A 380 9.47 2.55 -17.79
C VAL A 380 9.25 2.84 -16.30
N SER A 381 9.19 1.81 -15.45
CA SER A 381 9.11 1.94 -14.01
C SER A 381 10.29 2.71 -13.40
N ALA A 382 11.47 2.60 -13.97
CA ALA A 382 12.65 3.36 -13.54
C ALA A 382 12.57 4.84 -13.96
N VAL A 383 12.00 5.15 -15.12
CA VAL A 383 11.86 6.52 -15.62
C VAL A 383 10.83 7.32 -14.80
N MET A 384 9.74 6.69 -14.35
CA MET A 384 8.65 7.38 -13.67
C MET A 384 9.08 8.15 -12.40
N PRO A 385 9.83 7.59 -11.45
CA PRO A 385 10.32 8.35 -10.30
C PRO A 385 11.20 9.54 -10.70
N LEU A 386 12.00 9.43 -11.78
CA LEU A 386 12.85 10.53 -12.27
C LEU A 386 12.00 11.67 -12.83
N VAL A 387 10.93 11.36 -13.55
CA VAL A 387 9.93 12.36 -14.00
C VAL A 387 9.32 13.06 -12.78
N GLY A 388 8.98 12.32 -11.72
CA GLY A 388 8.50 12.89 -10.47
C GLY A 388 9.51 13.82 -9.80
N VAL A 389 10.79 13.47 -9.79
CA VAL A 389 11.87 14.34 -9.29
C VAL A 389 11.95 15.64 -10.12
N ALA A 390 11.97 15.53 -11.43
CA ALA A 390 12.03 16.70 -12.32
C ALA A 390 10.82 17.64 -12.10
N GLY A 391 9.61 17.08 -12.03
CA GLY A 391 8.39 17.84 -11.76
C GLY A 391 8.39 18.53 -10.39
N LEU A 392 8.85 17.82 -9.36
CA LEU A 392 8.91 18.37 -8.00
C LEU A 392 9.97 19.48 -7.85
N LEU A 393 11.13 19.33 -8.51
CA LEU A 393 12.17 20.36 -8.52
C LEU A 393 11.74 21.58 -9.33
N GLY A 394 11.09 21.38 -10.47
CA GLY A 394 10.50 22.46 -11.27
C GLY A 394 9.46 23.25 -10.48
N TRP A 395 8.53 22.56 -9.81
CA TRP A 395 7.56 23.20 -8.92
C TRP A 395 8.24 24.00 -7.81
N ARG A 396 9.28 23.46 -7.18
CA ARG A 396 10.04 24.16 -6.13
C ARG A 396 10.67 25.45 -6.63
N GLN A 397 11.21 25.46 -7.84
CA GLN A 397 11.80 26.66 -8.45
C GLN A 397 10.75 27.74 -8.72
N LEU A 398 9.60 27.35 -9.25
CA LEU A 398 8.49 28.26 -9.56
C LEU A 398 7.82 28.83 -8.28
N SER A 399 7.80 28.07 -7.18
CA SER A 399 7.18 28.51 -5.93
C SER A 399 8.08 29.40 -5.06
N ARG A 400 9.40 29.42 -5.28
CA ARG A 400 10.35 30.25 -4.53
C ARG A 400 10.12 31.77 -4.65
N PRO A 401 9.78 32.36 -5.82
CA PRO A 401 9.55 33.80 -5.93
C PRO A 401 8.36 34.28 -5.08
N ALA A 402 7.28 33.48 -4.98
CA ALA A 402 6.10 33.84 -4.22
C ALA A 402 6.35 33.87 -2.70
N ALA A 403 7.18 32.97 -2.20
CA ALA A 403 7.53 32.91 -0.77
C ALA A 403 8.47 34.05 -0.32
N LEU A 404 9.28 34.59 -1.23
CA LEU A 404 10.14 35.75 -0.98
C LEU A 404 9.36 37.06 -0.98
N LEU A 405 8.27 37.15 -1.75
CA LEU A 405 7.39 38.34 -1.80
C LEU A 405 6.44 38.41 -0.61
N LEU A 406 6.22 37.33 0.13
CA LEU A 406 5.37 37.27 1.33
C LEU A 406 6.15 37.52 2.64
N ARG A 407 7.48 37.65 2.62
CA ARG A 407 8.25 38.19 3.71
C ARG A 407 8.22 39.72 3.65
N THR A 408 7.13 40.33 4.08
CA THR A 408 7.16 41.74 4.49
C THR A 408 8.14 41.83 5.65
N PRO A 409 9.12 42.77 5.60
CA PRO A 409 9.92 43.02 6.77
C PRO A 409 9.00 43.60 7.87
N ASP A 410 9.00 42.94 9.04
CA ASP A 410 8.46 43.57 10.25
C ASP A 410 9.15 44.92 10.43
N LEU A 411 8.48 45.97 10.02
CA LEU A 411 8.79 47.33 10.43
C LEU A 411 8.31 47.46 11.88
N THR A 412 9.13 46.99 12.81
CA THR A 412 9.05 47.45 14.20
C THR A 412 9.65 48.85 14.29
N VAL A 413 8.80 49.84 14.48
CA VAL A 413 9.14 51.12 15.07
C VAL A 413 8.80 51.06 16.55
#